data_9b12a0a655340ab487653ecf8c4aeda0
#
_entry.id   9b12a0a655340ab487653ecf8c4aeda0
#
_cell.length_a   1.000
_cell.length_b   1.000
_cell.length_c   1.000
_cell.angle_alpha   90.00
_cell.angle_beta   90.00
_cell.angle_gamma   90.00
#
_symmetry.space_group_name_H-M   'P 1'
#
loop_
_entity.id
_entity.type
_entity.pdbx_description
1 polymer ?
#
loop_
_entity_poly.entity_id
_entity_poly.type
_entity_poly.pdbx_seq_one_letter_code
_entity_poly.pdbx_strand_id
1 'polypeptide(L)'
;LHPRVRRQRQMCIRDRFYTDQPEGIIGNEDCGQMSAWHIMSALGFYQVNPSNGVFVFGSPLFDKASVHLPEGKTFEVVAQNNSKENVYIQSVLLNGKPYNNSYILYDDIVKGGNLTFVMGNTPNKEFGAAPENRPKTAE
;
A
#
# COMPACT_ATOMS: atom_id res chain seq x y z
N LEU A 1 6.56 12.04 15.01
CA LEU A 1 5.36 11.18 15.03
C LEU A 1 5.73 9.81 14.48
N HIS A 2 5.53 8.79 15.29
CA HIS A 2 5.94 7.41 14.97
C HIS A 2 5.26 6.91 13.68
N PRO A 3 5.96 6.27 12.71
CA PRO A 3 5.39 5.82 11.43
C PRO A 3 4.15 4.94 11.56
N ARG A 4 3.99 4.22 12.66
CA ARG A 4 2.83 3.35 12.97
C ARG A 4 1.54 4.12 13.19
N VAL A 5 1.60 5.28 13.86
CA VAL A 5 0.42 6.12 14.10
C VAL A 5 -0.09 6.68 12.78
N ARG A 6 0.78 6.97 11.81
CA ARG A 6 0.38 7.43 10.47
C ARG A 6 -0.36 6.35 9.69
N ARG A 7 0.15 5.10 9.69
CA ARG A 7 -0.50 3.98 8.98
C ARG A 7 -1.89 3.69 9.56
N GLN A 8 -2.01 3.62 10.87
CA GLN A 8 -3.30 3.41 11.54
C GLN A 8 -4.28 4.55 11.28
N ARG A 9 -3.82 5.80 11.25
CA ARG A 9 -4.65 6.95 10.88
C ARG A 9 -5.13 6.88 9.43
N GLN A 10 -4.27 6.50 8.49
CA GLN A 10 -4.63 6.35 7.08
C GLN A 10 -5.73 5.31 6.89
N MET A 11 -5.66 4.17 7.56
CA MET A 11 -6.70 3.15 7.57
C MET A 11 -8.00 3.66 8.18
N CYS A 12 -7.93 4.30 9.35
CA CYS A 12 -9.11 4.87 10.01
C CYS A 12 -9.77 5.96 9.15
N ILE A 13 -9.01 6.79 8.44
CA ILE A 13 -9.52 7.80 7.53
C ILE A 13 -10.26 7.11 6.37
N ARG A 14 -9.61 6.16 5.70
CA ARG A 14 -10.22 5.42 4.59
C ARG A 14 -11.53 4.75 5.00
N ASP A 15 -11.52 4.01 6.10
CA ASP A 15 -12.64 3.13 6.49
C ASP A 15 -13.81 3.88 7.15
N ARG A 16 -13.57 5.09 7.67
CA ARG A 16 -14.60 5.87 8.37
C ARG A 16 -15.16 7.02 7.55
N PHE A 17 -14.34 7.61 6.69
CA PHE A 17 -14.70 8.86 6.00
C PHE A 17 -14.94 8.68 4.50
N TYR A 18 -14.68 7.49 3.96
CA TYR A 18 -15.05 7.13 2.60
C TYR A 18 -16.21 6.14 2.68
N THR A 19 -17.35 6.53 2.12
CA THR A 19 -18.57 5.74 2.14
C THR A 19 -19.12 5.57 0.73
N ASP A 20 -19.93 4.53 0.53
CA ASP A 20 -20.64 4.25 -0.73
C ASP A 20 -21.90 5.11 -0.85
N GLN A 21 -21.74 6.43 -0.82
CA GLN A 21 -22.79 7.41 -0.96
C GLN A 21 -22.35 8.54 -1.90
N PRO A 22 -23.26 9.30 -2.52
CA PRO A 22 -22.90 10.43 -3.39
C PRO A 22 -21.96 11.45 -2.75
N GLU A 23 -22.08 11.67 -1.45
CA GLU A 23 -21.23 12.56 -0.64
C GLU A 23 -20.15 11.79 0.14
N GLY A 24 -19.80 10.61 -0.31
CA GLY A 24 -18.94 9.67 0.40
C GLY A 24 -17.46 9.99 0.43
N ILE A 25 -17.02 11.12 -0.10
CA ILE A 25 -15.64 11.60 -0.07
C ILE A 25 -15.55 12.80 0.86
N ILE A 26 -14.66 12.75 1.85
CA ILE A 26 -14.44 13.90 2.73
C ILE A 26 -13.60 14.97 2.03
N GLY A 27 -14.03 16.22 2.12
CA GLY A 27 -13.35 17.37 1.52
C GLY A 27 -13.52 17.45 0.00
N ASN A 28 -12.61 18.12 -0.65
CA ASN A 28 -12.63 18.29 -2.11
C ASN A 28 -11.98 17.10 -2.80
N GLU A 29 -12.53 16.70 -3.94
CA GLU A 29 -11.99 15.60 -4.75
C GLU A 29 -10.67 15.97 -5.43
N ASP A 30 -10.47 17.24 -5.73
CA ASP A 30 -9.27 17.80 -6.37
C ASP A 30 -8.87 17.09 -7.69
N CYS A 31 -9.81 17.07 -8.63
CA CYS A 31 -9.61 16.51 -9.97
C CYS A 31 -9.18 15.03 -9.99
N GLY A 32 -9.71 14.22 -9.08
CA GLY A 32 -9.42 12.77 -9.00
C GLY A 32 -8.29 12.40 -8.04
N GLN A 33 -7.67 13.37 -7.37
CA GLN A 33 -6.57 13.10 -6.45
C GLN A 33 -7.02 12.26 -5.25
N MET A 34 -8.20 12.53 -4.70
CA MET A 34 -8.72 11.79 -3.54
C MET A 34 -9.20 10.39 -3.91
N SER A 35 -9.81 10.22 -5.09
CA SER A 35 -10.16 8.89 -5.64
C SER A 35 -8.91 8.05 -5.90
N ALA A 36 -7.88 8.63 -6.49
CA ALA A 36 -6.60 7.97 -6.71
C ALA A 36 -5.94 7.55 -5.39
N TRP A 37 -5.96 8.42 -4.38
CA TRP A 37 -5.47 8.09 -3.04
C TRP A 37 -6.22 6.89 -2.45
N HIS A 38 -7.55 6.86 -2.57
CA HIS A 38 -8.37 5.77 -2.05
C HIS A 38 -8.02 4.45 -2.72
N ILE A 39 -7.97 4.42 -4.06
CA ILE A 39 -7.64 3.23 -4.85
C ILE A 39 -6.24 2.70 -4.49
N MET A 40 -5.23 3.56 -4.52
CA MET A 40 -3.86 3.17 -4.23
C MET A 40 -3.70 2.68 -2.79
N SER A 41 -4.34 3.35 -1.83
CA SER A 41 -4.35 2.92 -0.43
C SER A 41 -5.06 1.58 -0.24
N ALA A 42 -6.12 1.31 -1.00
CA ALA A 42 -6.83 0.04 -0.99
C ALA A 42 -6.01 -1.11 -1.60
N LEU A 43 -5.13 -0.81 -2.56
CA LEU A 43 -4.15 -1.77 -3.09
C LEU A 43 -3.04 -2.11 -2.09
N GLY A 44 -2.86 -1.29 -1.05
CA GLY A 44 -1.86 -1.52 -0.01
C GLY A 44 -0.55 -0.76 -0.20
N PHE A 45 -0.47 0.19 -1.11
CA PHE A 45 0.70 1.07 -1.27
C PHE A 45 0.30 2.44 -1.80
N TYR A 46 1.10 3.46 -1.47
CA TYR A 46 0.82 4.84 -1.89
C TYR A 46 2.10 5.64 -2.10
N GLN A 47 2.13 6.47 -3.12
CA GLN A 47 3.22 7.37 -3.44
C GLN A 47 3.10 8.66 -2.62
N VAL A 48 3.86 8.77 -1.54
CA VAL A 48 3.83 9.96 -0.65
C VAL A 48 4.52 11.15 -1.29
N ASN A 49 5.59 10.90 -2.05
CA ASN A 49 6.29 11.92 -2.84
C ASN A 49 6.22 11.53 -4.33
N PRO A 50 5.46 12.28 -5.15
CA PRO A 50 5.25 11.91 -6.55
C PRO A 50 6.50 12.08 -7.43
N SER A 51 7.58 12.69 -6.92
CA SER A 51 8.78 12.96 -7.73
C SER A 51 9.78 11.81 -7.75
N ASN A 52 9.68 10.82 -6.85
CA ASN A 52 10.75 9.83 -6.66
C ASN A 52 10.35 8.38 -7.05
N GLY A 53 9.14 8.14 -7.52
CA GLY A 53 8.68 6.81 -7.91
C GLY A 53 8.64 5.78 -6.78
N VAL A 54 8.62 6.21 -5.52
CA VAL A 54 8.61 5.35 -4.33
C VAL A 54 7.20 5.22 -3.78
N PHE A 55 6.69 3.99 -3.70
CA PHE A 55 5.38 3.67 -3.13
C PHE A 55 5.56 2.99 -1.77
N VAL A 56 5.13 3.65 -0.72
CA VAL A 56 5.22 3.15 0.66
C VAL A 56 4.09 2.18 0.95
N PHE A 57 4.39 1.05 1.59
CA PHE A 57 3.40 0.05 1.94
C PHE A 57 2.46 0.51 3.04
N GLY A 58 1.18 0.16 2.87
CA GLY A 58 0.10 0.30 3.82
C GLY A 58 -0.63 -1.04 4.00
N SER A 59 -1.80 -1.00 4.62
CA SER A 59 -2.65 -2.18 4.75
C SER A 59 -3.56 -2.30 3.53
N PRO A 60 -3.48 -3.40 2.76
CA PRO A 60 -4.41 -3.63 1.65
C PRO A 60 -5.83 -3.83 2.15
N LEU A 61 -6.81 -3.40 1.36
CA LEU A 61 -8.23 -3.64 1.61
C LEU A 61 -8.71 -4.93 0.93
N PHE A 62 -8.17 -5.22 -0.26
CA PHE A 62 -8.57 -6.36 -1.07
C PHE A 62 -7.65 -7.56 -0.83
N ASP A 63 -8.22 -8.77 -0.90
CA ASP A 63 -7.45 -10.01 -0.83
C ASP A 63 -6.61 -10.22 -2.08
N LYS A 64 -7.12 -9.74 -3.22
CA LYS A 64 -6.42 -9.79 -4.50
C LYS A 64 -6.84 -8.62 -5.39
N ALA A 65 -5.85 -8.04 -6.05
CA ALA A 65 -6.06 -7.02 -7.08
C ALA A 65 -5.08 -7.25 -8.24
N SER A 66 -5.51 -6.93 -9.46
CA SER A 66 -4.67 -7.05 -10.65
C SER A 66 -4.64 -5.72 -11.38
N VAL A 67 -3.45 -5.19 -11.59
CA VAL A 67 -3.20 -3.99 -12.36
C VAL A 67 -2.72 -4.40 -13.76
N HIS A 68 -3.54 -4.11 -14.76
CA HIS A 68 -3.19 -4.36 -16.16
C HIS A 68 -2.29 -3.24 -16.67
N LEU A 69 -1.12 -3.59 -17.09
CA LEU A 69 -0.08 -2.70 -17.57
C LEU A 69 -0.04 -2.70 -19.11
N PRO A 70 0.57 -1.70 -19.74
CA PRO A 70 0.85 -1.73 -21.17
C PRO A 70 1.60 -3.00 -21.58
N GLU A 71 1.55 -3.34 -22.87
CA GLU A 71 2.21 -4.53 -23.44
C GLU A 71 1.67 -5.87 -22.91
N GLY A 72 0.44 -5.90 -22.34
CA GLY A 72 -0.17 -7.13 -21.83
C GLY A 72 0.43 -7.65 -20.53
N LYS A 73 1.27 -6.87 -19.88
CA LYS A 73 1.82 -7.21 -18.55
C LYS A 73 0.75 -7.05 -17.48
N THR A 74 0.91 -7.78 -16.39
CA THR A 74 0.04 -7.66 -15.22
C THR A 74 0.89 -7.60 -13.95
N PHE A 75 0.54 -6.68 -13.06
CA PHE A 75 1.07 -6.64 -11.71
C PHE A 75 -0.03 -7.06 -10.74
N GLU A 76 0.18 -8.18 -10.07
CA GLU A 76 -0.77 -8.77 -9.12
C GLU A 76 -0.41 -8.39 -7.69
N VAL A 77 -1.39 -7.94 -6.92
CA VAL A 77 -1.26 -7.70 -5.48
C VAL A 77 -2.13 -8.71 -4.76
N VAL A 78 -1.55 -9.48 -3.85
CA VAL A 78 -2.23 -10.49 -3.05
C VAL A 78 -2.01 -10.20 -1.58
N ALA A 79 -3.07 -10.22 -0.78
CA ALA A 79 -3.02 -10.07 0.66
C ALA A 79 -3.47 -11.38 1.32
N GLN A 80 -2.50 -12.19 1.74
CA GLN A 80 -2.77 -13.44 2.45
C GLN A 80 -3.18 -13.16 3.89
N ASN A 81 -4.16 -13.90 4.38
CA ASN A 81 -4.69 -13.78 5.73
C ASN A 81 -5.25 -12.38 6.05
N ASN A 82 -5.76 -11.68 5.03
CA ASN A 82 -6.34 -10.35 5.16
C ASN A 82 -7.70 -10.43 5.88
N SER A 83 -7.93 -9.57 6.85
CA SER A 83 -9.22 -9.43 7.54
C SER A 83 -9.29 -8.09 8.26
N LYS A 84 -10.45 -7.75 8.82
CA LYS A 84 -10.63 -6.55 9.64
C LYS A 84 -9.71 -6.50 10.86
N GLU A 85 -9.24 -7.64 11.33
CA GLU A 85 -8.34 -7.77 12.48
C GLU A 85 -6.87 -7.85 12.06
N ASN A 86 -6.59 -8.49 10.91
CA ASN A 86 -5.25 -8.71 10.40
C ASN A 86 -4.79 -7.55 9.52
N VAL A 87 -4.52 -6.42 10.14
CA VAL A 87 -4.21 -5.15 9.46
C VAL A 87 -2.71 -4.83 9.42
N TYR A 88 -1.89 -5.65 10.03
CA TYR A 88 -0.44 -5.43 10.10
C TYR A 88 0.30 -6.35 9.13
N ILE A 89 1.20 -5.77 8.33
CA ILE A 89 2.10 -6.54 7.48
C ILE A 89 3.09 -7.31 8.34
N GLN A 90 3.13 -8.62 8.17
CA GLN A 90 4.10 -9.50 8.82
C GLN A 90 5.33 -9.71 7.93
N SER A 91 5.11 -9.95 6.65
CA SER A 91 6.16 -10.07 5.65
C SER A 91 5.63 -9.71 4.26
N VAL A 92 6.54 -9.47 3.33
CA VAL A 92 6.22 -9.19 1.93
C VAL A 92 7.05 -10.09 1.04
N LEU A 93 6.45 -10.57 -0.03
CA LEU A 93 7.13 -11.31 -1.09
C LEU A 93 6.99 -10.52 -2.41
N LEU A 94 8.06 -10.33 -3.12
CA LEU A 94 8.06 -9.79 -4.49
C LEU A 94 8.50 -10.89 -5.46
N ASN A 95 7.61 -11.28 -6.36
CA ASN A 95 7.83 -12.40 -7.28
C ASN A 95 8.25 -13.70 -6.57
N GLY A 96 7.60 -13.99 -5.42
CA GLY A 96 7.86 -15.19 -4.62
C GLY A 96 9.13 -15.13 -3.75
N LYS A 97 9.90 -14.04 -3.81
CA LYS A 97 11.12 -13.87 -3.00
C LYS A 97 10.84 -12.95 -1.81
N PRO A 98 11.42 -13.21 -0.62
CA PRO A 98 11.30 -12.32 0.53
C PRO A 98 11.75 -10.89 0.19
N TYR A 99 10.93 -9.92 0.56
CA TYR A 99 11.15 -8.51 0.28
C TYR A 99 11.03 -7.70 1.58
N ASN A 100 12.15 -7.22 2.09
CA ASN A 100 12.22 -6.60 3.41
C ASN A 100 12.01 -5.08 3.41
N ASN A 101 12.00 -4.44 2.23
CA ASN A 101 11.75 -3.01 2.14
C ASN A 101 10.30 -2.68 2.52
N SER A 102 10.11 -1.53 3.16
CA SER A 102 8.78 -1.00 3.50
C SER A 102 8.14 -0.20 2.35
N TYR A 103 8.67 -0.33 1.15
CA TYR A 103 8.24 0.37 -0.07
C TYR A 103 8.53 -0.48 -1.31
N ILE A 104 7.93 -0.12 -2.43
CA ILE A 104 8.23 -0.67 -3.76
C ILE A 104 8.51 0.48 -4.72
N LEU A 105 9.31 0.24 -5.74
CA LEU A 105 9.61 1.23 -6.78
C LEU A 105 8.62 1.12 -7.94
N TYR A 106 8.36 2.24 -8.58
CA TYR A 106 7.55 2.31 -9.80
C TYR A 106 8.06 1.33 -10.87
N ASP A 107 9.40 1.27 -11.05
CA ASP A 107 10.03 0.38 -12.02
C ASP A 107 9.75 -1.10 -11.77
N ASP A 108 9.59 -1.51 -10.50
CA ASP A 108 9.26 -2.88 -10.17
C ASP A 108 7.78 -3.21 -10.46
N ILE A 109 6.91 -2.22 -10.31
CA ILE A 109 5.48 -2.36 -10.66
C ILE A 109 5.31 -2.50 -12.18
N VAL A 110 5.93 -1.61 -12.97
CA VAL A 110 5.74 -1.60 -14.44
C VAL A 110 6.41 -2.76 -15.17
N LYS A 111 7.35 -3.45 -14.55
CA LYS A 111 7.88 -4.72 -15.05
C LYS A 111 6.83 -5.83 -15.05
N GLY A 112 5.78 -5.68 -14.26
CA GLY A 112 4.82 -6.72 -13.97
C GLY A 112 5.33 -7.70 -12.92
N GLY A 113 4.47 -8.63 -12.50
CA GLY A 113 4.81 -9.64 -11.50
C GLY A 113 3.80 -9.74 -10.38
N ASN A 114 4.25 -10.18 -9.20
CA ASN A 114 3.38 -10.44 -8.07
C ASN A 114 3.97 -9.84 -6.78
N LEU A 115 3.14 -9.10 -6.05
CA LEU A 115 3.43 -8.58 -4.72
C LEU A 115 2.49 -9.25 -3.72
N THR A 116 3.04 -10.02 -2.78
CA THR A 116 2.25 -10.71 -1.77
C THR A 116 2.52 -10.12 -0.39
N PHE A 117 1.47 -9.61 0.25
CA PHE A 117 1.47 -9.22 1.66
C PHE A 117 1.01 -10.40 2.51
N VAL A 118 1.73 -10.72 3.57
CA VAL A 118 1.27 -11.63 4.62
C VAL A 118 0.81 -10.78 5.80
N MET A 119 -0.47 -10.86 6.11
CA MET A 119 -1.11 -10.01 7.11
C MET A 119 -1.28 -10.73 8.45
N GLY A 120 -1.33 -9.95 9.53
CA GLY A 120 -1.56 -10.46 10.88
C GLY A 120 -2.16 -9.42 11.80
N ASN A 121 -2.60 -9.85 12.98
CA ASN A 121 -3.31 -9.00 13.95
C ASN A 121 -2.38 -8.27 14.94
N THR A 122 -1.08 -8.57 14.92
CA THR A 122 -0.10 -7.94 15.80
C THR A 122 0.93 -7.16 15.01
N PRO A 123 1.39 -5.98 15.51
CA PRO A 123 2.41 -5.19 14.83
C PRO A 123 3.74 -5.93 14.75
N ASN A 124 4.24 -6.17 13.55
CA ASN A 124 5.62 -6.62 13.35
C ASN A 124 6.57 -5.41 13.44
N LYS A 125 7.47 -5.43 14.43
CA LYS A 125 8.40 -4.33 14.69
C LYS A 125 9.68 -4.43 13.86
N GLU A 126 9.93 -5.57 13.26
CA GLU A 126 11.17 -5.89 12.55
C GLU A 126 11.04 -5.63 11.04
N PHE A 127 9.83 -5.81 10.48
CA PHE A 127 9.60 -5.58 9.05
C PHE A 127 9.86 -4.12 8.67
N GLY A 128 10.78 -3.90 7.74
CA GLY A 128 11.16 -2.58 7.24
C GLY A 128 11.82 -1.68 8.31
N ALA A 129 12.31 -2.25 9.42
CA ALA A 129 12.89 -1.48 10.52
C ALA A 129 14.33 -1.03 10.25
N ALA A 130 15.10 -1.81 9.51
CA ALA A 130 16.47 -1.48 9.15
C ALA A 130 16.52 -0.19 8.30
N PRO A 131 17.50 0.69 8.47
CA PRO A 131 17.62 1.95 7.73
C PRO A 131 17.61 1.77 6.21
N GLU A 132 18.25 0.73 5.71
CA GLU A 132 18.33 0.39 4.28
C GLU A 132 16.97 -0.05 3.69
N ASN A 133 16.05 -0.55 4.52
CA ASN A 133 14.73 -1.01 4.13
C ASN A 133 13.65 0.08 4.20
N ARG A 134 14.04 1.31 4.51
CA ARG A 134 13.15 2.46 4.57
C ARG A 134 13.23 3.27 3.28
N PRO A 135 12.12 3.90 2.86
CA PRO A 135 12.18 4.82 1.73
C PRO A 135 13.17 5.94 2.02
N LYS A 136 14.09 6.18 1.08
CA LYS A 136 15.00 7.32 1.17
C LYS A 136 14.18 8.58 0.97
N THR A 137 14.30 9.53 1.88
CA THR A 137 13.86 10.91 1.64
C THR A 137 14.80 11.49 0.60
N ALA A 138 14.25 12.11 -0.45
CA ALA A 138 15.07 12.93 -1.35
C ALA A 138 15.73 14.04 -0.50
N GLU A 139 17.05 14.10 -0.55
CA GLU A 139 17.82 15.24 -0.05
C GLU A 139 17.57 16.46 -0.92
#